data_2191c32284c693fc0e70b1c9819e3b77
#
_entry.id   2191c32284c693fc0e70b1c9819e3b77
#
_cell.length_a   1.000
_cell.length_b   1.000
_cell.length_c   1.000
_cell.angle_alpha   90.00
_cell.angle_beta   90.00
_cell.angle_gamma   90.00
#
_symmetry.space_group_name_H-M   'P 1'
#
loop_
_entity.id
_entity.type
_entity.pdbx_description
1 polymer ?
#
loop_
_entity_poly.entity_id
_entity_poly.type
_entity_poly.pdbx_seq_one_letter_code
_entity_poly.pdbx_strand_id
1 'polypeptide(L)'
;MEISVINALKKTKNKLPKEEDKSMLEKDSPIKVKDIDINKTVKEFKDKIYTSLNLSSQISRNRLGIMVVSKKDSKEIRTFLSDDFQKLIFYDGVGDANSVFYLKDIGPQINYRLVYILEYLGPLIFSIIFFARYALIYMKNNPEKQLQTHILCYLFMTLFHYSKRILESIFVHIFSRSTMPLQNLFKNCLYYWGIFGILCGYTLFNPYAKDLTWFKVPRYFFIMFFFSAEIKNLQTHIILREIKIKGKGKKYMPPRKDGFELSTCANYMWEFFAWVSFSIFSCNIFVIIFTICGFLQMKQWALKKHKDMKLAYGDKYPKNIFAFIPYFV
;
A
#
# COMPACT_ATOMS: atom_id res chain seq x y z
N MET A 1 32.92 2.56 -7.94
CA MET A 1 32.70 4.02 -7.78
C MET A 1 32.96 4.40 -6.33
N GLU A 2 33.59 5.55 -6.08
CA GLU A 2 33.72 6.17 -4.77
C GLU A 2 32.57 7.14 -4.54
N ILE A 3 31.96 7.13 -3.36
CA ILE A 3 30.84 8.02 -3.04
C ILE A 3 31.11 8.79 -1.73
N SER A 4 30.55 10.00 -1.65
CA SER A 4 30.55 10.80 -0.44
C SER A 4 29.30 10.53 0.39
N VAL A 5 29.48 10.14 1.65
CA VAL A 5 28.39 9.80 2.58
C VAL A 5 28.43 10.73 3.79
N ILE A 6 27.30 11.35 4.11
CA ILE A 6 27.13 12.14 5.33
C ILE A 6 26.27 11.37 6.33
N ASN A 7 26.80 11.15 7.53
CA ASN A 7 26.08 10.45 8.59
C ASN A 7 25.22 11.44 9.41
N ALA A 8 23.95 11.57 9.02
CA ALA A 8 22.98 12.43 9.70
C ALA A 8 22.11 11.69 10.74
N LEU A 9 22.52 10.49 11.19
CA LEU A 9 21.72 9.65 12.11
C LEU A 9 21.49 10.32 13.48
N LYS A 10 22.45 11.11 13.97
CA LYS A 10 22.37 11.78 15.29
C LYS A 10 21.51 13.05 15.28
N LYS A 11 21.20 13.64 14.11
CA LYS A 11 20.61 14.99 13.99
C LYS A 11 19.11 14.99 13.70
N THR A 12 18.53 13.89 13.27
CA THR A 12 17.13 13.87 12.81
C THR A 12 16.26 12.96 13.66
N LYS A 13 15.82 13.43 14.82
CA LYS A 13 14.56 12.97 15.40
C LYS A 13 13.42 13.68 14.62
N ASN A 14 12.80 12.98 13.64
CA ASN A 14 11.47 13.25 13.09
C ASN A 14 11.20 14.30 12.00
N LYS A 15 12.17 14.99 11.36
CA LYS A 15 11.82 15.83 10.19
C LYS A 15 12.85 15.70 9.06
N LEU A 16 12.35 15.72 7.80
CA LEU A 16 13.21 15.99 6.64
C LEU A 16 13.86 17.36 6.84
N PRO A 17 15.17 17.53 6.57
CA PRO A 17 15.79 18.85 6.63
C PRO A 17 15.01 19.80 5.73
N LYS A 18 14.44 20.87 6.31
CA LYS A 18 13.85 21.97 5.55
C LYS A 18 15.00 22.81 4.95
N GLU A 19 14.69 23.68 4.02
CA GLU A 19 15.69 24.56 3.39
C GLU A 19 16.51 25.40 4.39
N GLU A 20 15.94 25.66 5.57
CA GLU A 20 16.60 26.40 6.67
C GLU A 20 17.71 25.60 7.38
N ASP A 21 17.75 24.25 7.23
CA ASP A 21 18.76 23.38 7.85
C ASP A 21 20.08 23.27 7.03
N LYS A 22 20.26 24.06 5.97
CA LYS A 22 21.46 24.04 5.12
C LYS A 22 22.75 24.25 5.92
N SER A 23 22.73 25.13 6.91
CA SER A 23 23.91 25.43 7.77
C SER A 23 24.30 24.27 8.70
N MET A 24 23.39 23.38 9.02
CA MET A 24 23.68 22.20 9.85
C MET A 24 24.26 21.02 9.05
N LEU A 25 23.97 20.95 7.75
CA LEU A 25 24.47 19.88 6.86
C LEU A 25 25.91 20.08 6.42
N GLU A 26 26.41 21.32 6.45
CA GLU A 26 27.80 21.69 6.08
C GLU A 26 28.85 21.34 7.13
N LYS A 27 28.45 21.01 8.38
CA LYS A 27 29.39 20.75 9.47
C LYS A 27 29.97 19.33 9.56
N ASP A 28 29.41 18.35 8.84
CA ASP A 28 29.93 16.99 8.87
C ASP A 28 30.75 16.72 7.62
N SER A 29 32.04 16.47 7.77
CA SER A 29 32.90 16.06 6.66
C SER A 29 32.36 14.77 6.03
N PRO A 30 32.20 14.72 4.70
CA PRO A 30 31.71 13.54 4.03
C PRO A 30 32.70 12.37 4.17
N ILE A 31 32.20 11.21 4.57
CA ILE A 31 32.99 9.98 4.62
C ILE A 31 33.01 9.38 3.22
N LYS A 32 34.19 9.09 2.70
CA LYS A 32 34.36 8.44 1.40
C LYS A 32 34.21 6.93 1.52
N VAL A 33 33.27 6.37 0.78
CA VAL A 33 33.07 4.90 0.68
C VAL A 33 33.44 4.44 -0.73
N LYS A 34 34.39 3.51 -0.81
CA LYS A 34 34.91 2.96 -2.07
C LYS A 34 34.16 1.70 -2.52
N ASP A 35 34.40 1.29 -3.76
CA ASP A 35 33.91 0.03 -4.36
C ASP A 35 32.38 -0.11 -4.39
N ILE A 36 31.68 1.00 -4.62
CA ILE A 36 30.23 0.97 -4.84
C ILE A 36 29.92 0.59 -6.28
N ASP A 37 29.15 -0.50 -6.44
CA ASP A 37 28.61 -0.94 -7.72
C ASP A 37 27.17 -0.42 -7.87
N ILE A 38 26.96 0.49 -8.82
CA ILE A 38 25.64 1.10 -9.11
C ILE A 38 24.64 0.12 -9.75
N ASN A 39 25.11 -1.03 -10.24
CA ASN A 39 24.25 -2.08 -10.78
C ASN A 39 23.64 -2.98 -9.69
N LYS A 40 24.06 -2.82 -8.43
CA LYS A 40 23.49 -3.50 -7.29
C LYS A 40 22.15 -2.89 -6.87
N THR A 41 21.37 -3.69 -6.13
CA THR A 41 20.09 -3.22 -5.57
C THR A 41 20.31 -2.25 -4.42
N VAL A 42 19.28 -1.45 -4.13
CA VAL A 42 19.30 -0.53 -2.95
C VAL A 42 19.54 -1.32 -1.65
N LYS A 43 18.99 -2.53 -1.54
CA LYS A 43 19.20 -3.39 -0.37
C LYS A 43 20.67 -3.75 -0.20
N GLU A 44 21.32 -4.28 -1.24
CA GLU A 44 22.75 -4.62 -1.21
C GLU A 44 23.62 -3.39 -0.91
N PHE A 45 23.24 -2.24 -1.44
CA PHE A 45 23.91 -0.98 -1.15
C PHE A 45 23.79 -0.55 0.32
N LYS A 46 22.58 -0.60 0.87
CA LYS A 46 22.34 -0.33 2.30
C LYS A 46 23.15 -1.26 3.18
N ASP A 47 23.21 -2.56 2.85
CA ASP A 47 23.96 -3.55 3.58
C ASP A 47 25.46 -3.24 3.54
N LYS A 48 25.99 -2.84 2.38
CA LYS A 48 27.39 -2.42 2.24
C LYS A 48 27.71 -1.17 3.06
N ILE A 49 26.90 -0.13 2.96
CA ILE A 49 27.07 1.10 3.76
C ILE A 49 27.01 0.79 5.26
N TYR A 50 26.03 -0.02 5.68
CA TYR A 50 25.87 -0.39 7.09
C TYR A 50 27.09 -1.10 7.66
N THR A 51 27.69 -2.01 6.89
CA THR A 51 28.91 -2.74 7.28
C THR A 51 30.16 -1.86 7.20
N SER A 52 30.36 -1.13 6.09
CA SER A 52 31.56 -0.31 5.87
C SER A 52 31.70 0.81 6.90
N LEU A 53 30.61 1.37 7.39
CA LEU A 53 30.60 2.44 8.39
C LEU A 53 30.37 1.94 9.83
N ASN A 54 30.31 0.62 10.03
CA ASN A 54 30.08 -0.02 11.34
C ASN A 54 28.92 0.61 12.13
N LEU A 55 27.75 0.71 11.46
CA LEU A 55 26.58 1.39 12.03
C LEU A 55 25.80 0.57 13.07
N SER A 56 26.22 -0.66 13.36
CA SER A 56 25.54 -1.59 14.28
C SER A 56 25.35 -1.03 15.71
N SER A 57 26.29 -0.21 16.17
CA SER A 57 26.21 0.46 17.46
C SER A 57 25.30 1.70 17.49
N GLN A 58 24.95 2.24 16.32
CA GLN A 58 24.17 3.48 16.20
C GLN A 58 22.73 3.26 15.83
N ILE A 59 22.45 2.28 14.95
CA ILE A 59 21.14 2.05 14.39
C ILE A 59 20.98 0.60 13.94
N SER A 60 19.77 0.04 14.03
CA SER A 60 19.47 -1.25 13.42
C SER A 60 19.39 -1.12 11.89
N ARG A 61 19.79 -2.16 11.17
CA ARG A 61 19.82 -2.20 9.69
C ARG A 61 18.50 -1.79 9.03
N ASN A 62 17.38 -2.24 9.59
CA ASN A 62 16.05 -1.94 9.06
C ASN A 62 15.63 -0.47 9.20
N ARG A 63 16.28 0.28 10.09
CA ARG A 63 16.02 1.71 10.31
C ARG A 63 16.85 2.61 9.41
N LEU A 64 17.82 2.06 8.67
CA LEU A 64 18.68 2.85 7.79
C LEU A 64 17.92 3.26 6.52
N GLY A 65 17.68 4.56 6.39
CA GLY A 65 17.22 5.22 5.17
C GLY A 65 18.39 5.94 4.49
N ILE A 66 18.40 5.95 3.15
CA ILE A 66 19.43 6.66 2.36
C ILE A 66 18.75 7.60 1.38
N MET A 67 19.20 8.85 1.35
CA MET A 67 18.76 9.89 0.42
C MET A 67 19.96 10.35 -0.39
N VAL A 68 19.82 10.43 -1.71
CA VAL A 68 20.80 11.01 -2.62
C VAL A 68 20.45 12.47 -2.85
N VAL A 69 21.45 13.34 -2.77
CA VAL A 69 21.34 14.73 -3.14
C VAL A 69 22.33 14.99 -4.27
N SER A 70 21.86 15.44 -5.41
CA SER A 70 22.66 15.85 -6.55
C SER A 70 22.27 17.24 -7.02
N LYS A 71 23.17 17.92 -7.75
CA LYS A 71 22.89 19.22 -8.38
C LYS A 71 22.82 19.01 -9.89
N LYS A 72 21.67 19.29 -10.49
CA LYS A 72 21.48 19.29 -11.93
C LYS A 72 20.88 20.62 -12.35
N ASP A 73 21.50 21.27 -13.34
CA ASP A 73 21.07 22.59 -13.87
C ASP A 73 20.84 23.64 -12.76
N SER A 74 21.78 23.74 -11.81
CA SER A 74 21.71 24.62 -10.64
C SER A 74 20.58 24.32 -9.66
N LYS A 75 19.77 23.27 -9.89
CA LYS A 75 18.72 22.81 -8.97
C LYS A 75 19.20 21.60 -8.15
N GLU A 76 18.91 21.64 -6.87
CA GLU A 76 19.16 20.52 -5.97
C GLU A 76 18.05 19.47 -6.12
N ILE A 77 18.42 18.26 -6.51
CA ILE A 77 17.53 17.11 -6.60
C ILE A 77 17.77 16.21 -5.39
N ARG A 78 16.71 15.92 -4.65
CA ARG A 78 16.73 15.03 -3.47
C ARG A 78 15.93 13.78 -3.77
N THR A 79 16.60 12.64 -3.86
CA THR A 79 15.97 11.35 -4.18
C THR A 79 16.13 10.36 -3.03
N PHE A 80 15.03 9.89 -2.45
CA PHE A 80 15.06 8.86 -1.42
C PHE A 80 15.10 7.47 -2.04
N LEU A 81 16.09 6.64 -1.68
CA LEU A 81 16.23 5.26 -2.17
C LEU A 81 15.17 4.38 -1.52
N SER A 82 14.00 4.28 -2.15
CA SER A 82 12.79 3.75 -1.54
C SER A 82 12.46 2.31 -1.89
N ASP A 83 12.96 1.77 -2.99
CA ASP A 83 12.67 0.39 -3.42
C ASP A 83 13.91 -0.48 -3.22
N ASP A 84 13.87 -1.38 -2.24
CA ASP A 84 15.00 -2.25 -1.87
C ASP A 84 15.44 -3.18 -3.00
N PHE A 85 14.57 -3.47 -3.96
CA PHE A 85 14.85 -4.36 -5.10
C PHE A 85 15.24 -3.61 -6.37
N GLN A 86 15.08 -2.29 -6.42
CA GLN A 86 15.49 -1.48 -7.55
C GLN A 86 17.01 -1.30 -7.55
N LYS A 87 17.63 -1.34 -8.73
CA LYS A 87 19.06 -1.04 -8.88
C LYS A 87 19.32 0.45 -8.67
N LEU A 88 20.47 0.79 -8.11
CA LEU A 88 20.88 2.17 -7.83
C LEU A 88 20.89 3.03 -9.08
N ILE A 89 21.36 2.50 -10.21
CA ILE A 89 21.45 3.21 -11.51
C ILE A 89 20.11 3.81 -11.99
N PHE A 90 18.98 3.34 -11.47
CA PHE A 90 17.65 3.84 -11.85
C PHE A 90 17.15 4.99 -10.99
N TYR A 91 17.95 5.45 -10.03
CA TYR A 91 17.60 6.62 -9.23
C TYR A 91 18.34 7.86 -9.74
N ASP A 92 17.57 8.95 -9.86
CA ASP A 92 18.14 10.25 -10.25
C ASP A 92 19.20 10.70 -9.25
N GLY A 93 20.31 11.19 -9.76
CA GLY A 93 21.44 11.67 -8.97
C GLY A 93 22.42 10.59 -8.51
N VAL A 94 22.13 9.31 -8.73
CA VAL A 94 23.10 8.25 -8.49
C VAL A 94 24.07 8.16 -9.68
N GLY A 95 25.36 8.32 -9.40
CA GLY A 95 26.41 8.32 -10.45
C GLY A 95 26.86 9.71 -10.90
N ASP A 96 26.18 10.77 -10.49
CA ASP A 96 26.67 12.14 -10.71
C ASP A 96 27.92 12.40 -9.87
N ALA A 97 28.93 13.07 -10.44
CA ALA A 97 30.22 13.31 -9.81
C ALA A 97 30.13 14.05 -8.44
N ASN A 98 29.09 14.88 -8.29
CA ASN A 98 28.86 15.71 -7.09
C ASN A 98 27.69 15.18 -6.22
N SER A 99 27.29 13.91 -6.37
CA SER A 99 26.23 13.35 -5.54
C SER A 99 26.72 13.04 -4.13
N VAL A 100 25.87 13.38 -3.14
CA VAL A 100 26.12 13.12 -1.73
C VAL A 100 25.00 12.25 -1.17
N PHE A 101 25.38 11.20 -0.43
CA PHE A 101 24.45 10.27 0.17
C PHE A 101 24.27 10.59 1.65
N TYR A 102 23.04 10.89 2.05
CA TYR A 102 22.68 11.18 3.43
C TYR A 102 22.06 9.95 4.10
N LEU A 103 22.62 9.55 5.24
CA LEU A 103 22.06 8.50 6.07
C LEU A 103 21.03 9.09 7.02
N LYS A 104 19.86 8.45 7.08
CA LYS A 104 18.75 8.88 7.93
C LYS A 104 18.20 7.72 8.75
N ASP A 105 17.91 7.97 10.03
CA ASP A 105 17.11 7.06 10.83
C ASP A 105 15.63 7.23 10.48
N ILE A 106 15.01 6.17 9.94
CA ILE A 106 13.58 6.16 9.56
C ILE A 106 12.66 5.68 10.69
N GLY A 107 13.20 5.52 11.90
CA GLY A 107 12.46 5.13 13.10
C GLY A 107 12.13 3.64 13.19
N PRO A 108 11.37 3.21 14.21
CA PRO A 108 10.99 1.82 14.38
C PRO A 108 10.27 1.27 13.16
N GLN A 109 10.70 0.10 12.71
CA GLN A 109 10.23 -0.54 11.49
C GLN A 109 9.58 -1.89 11.80
N ILE A 110 8.55 -2.24 11.02
CA ILE A 110 7.87 -3.53 11.03
C ILE A 110 7.88 -4.14 9.63
N ASN A 111 7.88 -5.47 9.55
CA ASN A 111 7.82 -6.17 8.26
C ASN A 111 6.55 -5.80 7.50
N TYR A 112 6.70 -5.42 6.23
CA TYR A 112 5.61 -4.94 5.37
C TYR A 112 4.50 -5.98 5.23
N ARG A 113 4.87 -7.26 4.97
CA ARG A 113 3.91 -8.38 4.84
C ARG A 113 3.14 -8.63 6.12
N LEU A 114 3.82 -8.57 7.27
CA LEU A 114 3.17 -8.76 8.57
C LEU A 114 2.10 -7.69 8.84
N VAL A 115 2.36 -6.42 8.47
CA VAL A 115 1.37 -5.35 8.60
C VAL A 115 0.10 -5.69 7.82
N TYR A 116 0.23 -6.11 6.55
CA TYR A 116 -0.93 -6.46 5.71
C TYR A 116 -1.71 -7.65 6.26
N ILE A 117 -1.03 -8.67 6.79
CA ILE A 117 -1.70 -9.80 7.42
C ILE A 117 -2.48 -9.34 8.66
N LEU A 118 -1.84 -8.56 9.53
CA LEU A 118 -2.48 -8.09 10.76
C LEU A 118 -3.68 -7.18 10.46
N GLU A 119 -3.55 -6.22 9.53
CA GLU A 119 -4.65 -5.31 9.20
C GLU A 119 -5.88 -6.04 8.64
N TYR A 120 -5.71 -7.10 7.85
CA TYR A 120 -6.82 -7.87 7.29
C TYR A 120 -7.39 -8.93 8.25
N LEU A 121 -6.60 -9.38 9.22
CA LEU A 121 -7.03 -10.36 10.21
C LEU A 121 -8.13 -9.82 11.14
N GLY A 122 -8.08 -8.54 11.50
CA GLY A 122 -9.08 -7.91 12.36
C GLY A 122 -10.50 -7.99 11.82
N PRO A 123 -10.78 -7.51 10.59
CA PRO A 123 -12.10 -7.67 9.96
C PRO A 123 -12.61 -9.11 9.93
N LEU A 124 -11.74 -10.09 9.67
CA LEU A 124 -12.11 -11.50 9.70
C LEU A 124 -12.60 -11.93 11.09
N ILE A 125 -11.79 -11.67 12.11
CA ILE A 125 -12.09 -12.05 13.50
C ILE A 125 -13.38 -11.37 13.98
N PHE A 126 -13.49 -10.06 13.80
CA PHE A 126 -14.66 -9.31 14.26
C PHE A 126 -15.93 -9.71 13.52
N SER A 127 -15.86 -10.00 12.23
CA SER A 127 -17.04 -10.47 11.46
C SER A 127 -17.54 -11.81 11.98
N ILE A 128 -16.65 -12.74 12.33
CA ILE A 128 -17.01 -14.03 12.91
C ILE A 128 -17.63 -13.82 14.30
N ILE A 129 -17.03 -12.98 15.14
CA ILE A 129 -17.54 -12.69 16.51
C ILE A 129 -18.93 -12.06 16.46
N PHE A 130 -19.12 -11.02 15.63
CA PHE A 130 -20.42 -10.36 15.53
C PHE A 130 -21.48 -11.22 14.85
N PHE A 131 -21.09 -12.05 13.86
CA PHE A 131 -22.00 -13.03 13.28
C PHE A 131 -22.42 -14.10 14.29
N ALA A 132 -21.51 -14.64 15.08
CA ALA A 132 -21.84 -15.61 16.14
C ALA A 132 -22.80 -15.00 17.16
N ARG A 133 -22.54 -13.75 17.60
CA ARG A 133 -23.47 -12.99 18.44
C ARG A 133 -24.84 -12.83 17.80
N TYR A 134 -24.90 -12.44 16.52
CA TYR A 134 -26.15 -12.35 15.77
C TYR A 134 -26.88 -13.68 15.75
N ALA A 135 -26.23 -14.77 15.38
CA ALA A 135 -26.83 -16.09 15.26
C ALA A 135 -27.43 -16.55 16.60
N LEU A 136 -26.68 -16.41 17.71
CA LEU A 136 -27.14 -16.78 19.05
C LEU A 136 -28.38 -15.99 19.47
N ILE A 137 -28.39 -14.66 19.31
CA ILE A 137 -29.52 -13.82 19.72
C ILE A 137 -30.71 -14.03 18.79
N TYR A 138 -30.48 -14.09 17.47
CA TYR A 138 -31.55 -14.25 16.49
C TYR A 138 -32.28 -15.59 16.62
N MET A 139 -31.52 -16.69 16.76
CA MET A 139 -32.11 -18.03 16.93
C MET A 139 -32.87 -18.17 18.26
N LYS A 140 -32.33 -17.58 19.35
CA LYS A 140 -33.04 -17.55 20.63
C LYS A 140 -34.39 -16.84 20.53
N ASN A 141 -34.46 -15.73 19.79
CA ASN A 141 -35.69 -14.93 19.66
C ASN A 141 -36.65 -15.47 18.56
N ASN A 142 -36.15 -16.32 17.67
CA ASN A 142 -36.90 -16.86 16.55
C ASN A 142 -36.58 -18.34 16.31
N PRO A 143 -36.94 -19.25 17.21
CA PRO A 143 -36.50 -20.65 17.17
C PRO A 143 -36.98 -21.41 15.93
N GLU A 144 -38.10 -20.99 15.34
CA GLU A 144 -38.68 -21.62 14.15
C GLU A 144 -38.15 -21.03 12.82
N LYS A 145 -37.32 -19.98 12.87
CA LYS A 145 -36.87 -19.27 11.68
C LYS A 145 -35.42 -19.61 11.33
N GLN A 146 -35.16 -19.73 10.04
CA GLN A 146 -33.80 -19.82 9.51
C GLN A 146 -33.08 -18.48 9.59
N LEU A 147 -31.72 -18.50 9.62
CA LEU A 147 -30.90 -17.29 9.54
C LEU A 147 -31.19 -16.53 8.25
N GLN A 148 -31.19 -15.21 8.35
CA GLN A 148 -31.51 -14.34 7.23
C GLN A 148 -30.42 -14.44 6.15
N THR A 149 -30.82 -14.72 4.91
CA THR A 149 -29.91 -14.97 3.77
C THR A 149 -28.95 -13.78 3.52
N HIS A 150 -29.42 -12.55 3.63
CA HIS A 150 -28.56 -11.38 3.42
C HIS A 150 -27.43 -11.26 4.45
N ILE A 151 -27.66 -11.67 5.70
CA ILE A 151 -26.64 -11.72 6.74
C ILE A 151 -25.57 -12.77 6.43
N LEU A 152 -25.98 -13.92 5.93
CA LEU A 152 -25.04 -14.95 5.44
C LEU A 152 -24.22 -14.44 4.26
N CYS A 153 -24.83 -13.67 3.35
CA CYS A 153 -24.12 -13.02 2.25
C CYS A 153 -23.09 -12.01 2.76
N TYR A 154 -23.43 -11.17 3.75
CA TYR A 154 -22.45 -10.24 4.34
C TYR A 154 -21.25 -10.99 4.93
N LEU A 155 -21.51 -12.05 5.67
CA LEU A 155 -20.43 -12.87 6.24
C LEU A 155 -19.56 -13.46 5.12
N PHE A 156 -20.17 -14.11 4.13
CA PHE A 156 -19.44 -14.78 3.06
C PHE A 156 -18.60 -13.79 2.24
N MET A 157 -19.16 -12.64 1.85
CA MET A 157 -18.44 -11.61 1.10
C MET A 157 -17.27 -11.06 1.91
N THR A 158 -17.46 -10.82 3.19
CA THR A 158 -16.41 -10.32 4.10
C THR A 158 -15.29 -11.34 4.28
N LEU A 159 -15.64 -12.59 4.59
CA LEU A 159 -14.66 -13.67 4.77
C LEU A 159 -13.87 -13.91 3.48
N PHE A 160 -14.55 -13.92 2.32
CA PHE A 160 -13.91 -14.11 1.03
C PHE A 160 -12.89 -12.99 0.76
N HIS A 161 -13.31 -11.72 0.87
CA HIS A 161 -12.45 -10.56 0.62
C HIS A 161 -11.19 -10.61 1.49
N TYR A 162 -11.34 -10.65 2.80
CA TYR A 162 -10.20 -10.54 3.72
C TYR A 162 -9.31 -11.78 3.71
N SER A 163 -9.88 -12.99 3.54
CA SER A 163 -9.08 -14.21 3.32
C SER A 163 -8.26 -14.12 2.04
N LYS A 164 -8.87 -13.67 0.92
CA LYS A 164 -8.17 -13.41 -0.33
C LYS A 164 -7.03 -12.41 -0.11
N ARG A 165 -7.27 -11.28 0.58
CA ARG A 165 -6.25 -10.26 0.85
C ARG A 165 -5.08 -10.78 1.68
N ILE A 166 -5.34 -11.64 2.68
CA ILE A 166 -4.28 -12.31 3.46
C ILE A 166 -3.46 -13.24 2.55
N LEU A 167 -4.12 -14.10 1.78
CA LEU A 167 -3.47 -15.04 0.86
C LEU A 167 -2.65 -14.30 -0.21
N GLU A 168 -3.18 -13.22 -0.79
CA GLU A 168 -2.43 -12.36 -1.72
C GLU A 168 -1.19 -11.75 -1.07
N SER A 169 -1.28 -11.31 0.19
CA SER A 169 -0.15 -10.74 0.93
C SER A 169 0.95 -11.76 1.18
N ILE A 170 0.59 -13.03 1.37
CA ILE A 170 1.53 -14.13 1.61
C ILE A 170 2.17 -14.60 0.30
N PHE A 171 1.35 -14.86 -0.73
CA PHE A 171 1.76 -15.62 -1.91
C PHE A 171 1.90 -14.80 -3.19
N VAL A 172 1.18 -13.69 -3.32
CA VAL A 172 1.10 -12.90 -4.56
C VAL A 172 1.93 -11.64 -4.49
N HIS A 173 1.80 -10.85 -3.42
CA HIS A 173 2.42 -9.53 -3.37
C HIS A 173 3.94 -9.57 -3.24
N ILE A 174 4.61 -8.81 -4.09
CA ILE A 174 6.04 -8.49 -3.96
C ILE A 174 6.14 -7.02 -3.54
N PHE A 175 6.50 -6.80 -2.29
CA PHE A 175 6.63 -5.46 -1.74
C PHE A 175 7.94 -4.80 -2.19
N SER A 176 7.90 -3.51 -2.51
CA SER A 176 9.10 -2.74 -2.91
C SER A 176 10.03 -2.46 -1.74
N ARG A 177 9.53 -2.58 -0.51
CA ARG A 177 10.30 -2.44 0.73
C ARG A 177 10.08 -3.66 1.61
N SER A 178 11.11 -4.04 2.33
CA SER A 178 11.02 -5.11 3.33
C SER A 178 10.25 -4.68 4.57
N THR A 179 10.35 -3.39 4.94
CA THR A 179 9.75 -2.83 6.16
C THR A 179 9.07 -1.50 5.93
N MET A 180 8.18 -1.13 6.84
CA MET A 180 7.53 0.18 6.92
C MET A 180 7.57 0.73 8.36
N PRO A 181 7.37 2.05 8.56
CA PRO A 181 7.28 2.62 9.90
C PRO A 181 6.18 1.97 10.74
N LEU A 182 6.52 1.59 11.98
CA LEU A 182 5.59 0.92 12.91
C LEU A 182 4.29 1.71 13.14
N GLN A 183 4.34 3.04 13.08
CA GLN A 183 3.16 3.90 13.20
C GLN A 183 2.09 3.61 12.15
N ASN A 184 2.48 3.14 10.96
CA ASN A 184 1.52 2.78 9.92
C ASN A 184 0.67 1.56 10.30
N LEU A 185 1.19 0.62 11.11
CA LEU A 185 0.40 -0.49 11.64
C LEU A 185 -0.81 0.01 12.42
N PHE A 186 -0.58 0.93 13.38
CA PHE A 186 -1.66 1.46 14.21
C PHE A 186 -2.70 2.22 13.37
N LYS A 187 -2.24 3.06 12.44
CA LYS A 187 -3.12 3.78 11.52
C LYS A 187 -3.98 2.83 10.68
N ASN A 188 -3.36 1.80 10.11
CA ASN A 188 -4.04 0.84 9.25
C ASN A 188 -5.02 -0.03 10.07
N CYS A 189 -4.60 -0.50 11.25
CA CYS A 189 -5.49 -1.25 12.14
C CYS A 189 -6.67 -0.40 12.62
N LEU A 190 -6.50 0.89 12.89
CA LEU A 190 -7.62 1.77 13.22
C LEU A 190 -8.66 1.81 12.09
N TYR A 191 -8.22 1.87 10.84
CA TYR A 191 -9.12 1.85 9.69
C TYR A 191 -9.79 0.48 9.50
N TYR A 192 -9.00 -0.60 9.43
CA TYR A 192 -9.53 -1.95 9.15
C TYR A 192 -10.25 -2.56 10.34
N TRP A 193 -9.67 -2.51 11.54
CA TRP A 193 -10.27 -3.10 12.75
C TRP A 193 -11.36 -2.21 13.32
N GLY A 194 -11.09 -0.88 13.43
CA GLY A 194 -12.02 0.09 14.01
C GLY A 194 -13.24 0.29 13.14
N ILE A 195 -13.04 0.79 11.91
CA ILE A 195 -14.19 1.11 11.05
C ILE A 195 -14.83 -0.16 10.52
N PHE A 196 -14.10 -1.04 9.82
CA PHE A 196 -14.74 -2.20 9.24
C PHE A 196 -15.01 -3.30 10.26
N GLY A 197 -14.01 -3.73 11.01
CA GLY A 197 -14.16 -4.83 11.96
C GLY A 197 -15.23 -4.56 13.00
N ILE A 198 -15.12 -3.45 13.74
CA ILE A 198 -16.01 -3.13 14.86
C ILE A 198 -17.29 -2.44 14.37
N LEU A 199 -17.20 -1.27 13.71
CA LEU A 199 -18.42 -0.49 13.39
C LEU A 199 -19.27 -1.18 12.32
N CYS A 200 -18.66 -1.61 11.20
CA CYS A 200 -19.41 -2.34 10.17
C CYS A 200 -19.87 -3.70 10.72
N GLY A 201 -18.99 -4.47 11.37
CA GLY A 201 -19.34 -5.79 11.93
C GLY A 201 -20.51 -5.71 12.89
N TYR A 202 -20.48 -4.77 13.85
CA TYR A 202 -21.57 -4.58 14.80
C TYR A 202 -22.91 -4.24 14.13
N THR A 203 -22.89 -3.39 13.10
CA THR A 203 -24.10 -2.92 12.42
C THR A 203 -24.62 -3.87 11.37
N LEU A 204 -23.75 -4.53 10.60
CA LEU A 204 -24.12 -5.55 9.61
C LEU A 204 -24.76 -6.78 10.26
N PHE A 205 -24.22 -7.21 11.41
CA PHE A 205 -24.70 -8.38 12.15
C PHE A 205 -25.57 -8.00 13.35
N ASN A 206 -26.37 -6.93 13.20
CA ASN A 206 -27.32 -6.53 14.24
C ASN A 206 -28.61 -7.35 14.15
N PRO A 207 -28.98 -8.16 15.19
CA PRO A 207 -30.18 -8.99 15.16
C PRO A 207 -31.49 -8.21 15.15
N TYR A 208 -31.45 -6.92 15.45
CA TYR A 208 -32.61 -6.01 15.47
C TYR A 208 -32.68 -5.08 14.26
N ALA A 209 -31.68 -5.11 13.37
CA ALA A 209 -31.69 -4.28 12.19
C ALA A 209 -32.81 -4.71 11.22
N LYS A 210 -33.57 -3.72 10.75
CA LYS A 210 -34.51 -3.97 9.66
C LYS A 210 -33.73 -4.04 8.35
N ASP A 211 -34.15 -4.95 7.47
CA ASP A 211 -33.60 -5.02 6.12
C ASP A 211 -34.05 -3.81 5.30
N LEU A 212 -33.13 -2.86 5.11
CA LEU A 212 -33.37 -1.62 4.36
C LEU A 212 -33.18 -1.86 2.86
N THR A 213 -34.14 -2.51 2.24
CA THR A 213 -34.17 -2.66 0.77
C THR A 213 -34.75 -1.41 0.11
N TRP A 214 -33.90 -0.48 -0.24
CA TRP A 214 -34.28 0.75 -0.96
C TRP A 214 -34.49 0.54 -2.45
N PHE A 215 -33.88 -0.51 -3.02
CA PHE A 215 -33.84 -0.71 -4.46
C PHE A 215 -34.74 -1.85 -4.92
N LYS A 216 -35.54 -1.58 -5.96
CA LYS A 216 -36.28 -2.57 -6.76
C LYS A 216 -35.34 -3.42 -7.65
N VAL A 217 -34.03 -3.07 -7.72
CA VAL A 217 -33.03 -3.81 -8.49
C VAL A 217 -32.71 -5.13 -7.80
N PRO A 218 -32.56 -6.23 -8.54
CA PRO A 218 -32.18 -7.50 -7.95
C PRO A 218 -30.90 -7.39 -7.13
N ARG A 219 -31.04 -7.43 -5.82
CA ARG A 219 -29.99 -7.27 -4.83
C ARG A 219 -28.79 -8.20 -5.07
N TYR A 220 -29.08 -9.39 -5.54
CA TYR A 220 -28.10 -10.43 -5.85
C TYR A 220 -27.19 -10.07 -7.03
N PHE A 221 -27.59 -9.13 -7.91
CA PHE A 221 -26.71 -8.59 -8.94
C PHE A 221 -25.44 -8.00 -8.36
N PHE A 222 -25.55 -7.26 -7.25
CA PHE A 222 -24.38 -6.66 -6.59
C PHE A 222 -23.45 -7.70 -5.95
N ILE A 223 -23.96 -8.85 -5.53
CA ILE A 223 -23.12 -9.97 -5.08
C ILE A 223 -22.29 -10.52 -6.24
N MET A 224 -22.91 -10.77 -7.39
CA MET A 224 -22.19 -11.26 -8.57
C MET A 224 -21.15 -10.23 -9.04
N PHE A 225 -21.51 -8.95 -9.05
CA PHE A 225 -20.58 -7.89 -9.43
C PHE A 225 -19.42 -7.75 -8.44
N PHE A 226 -19.67 -7.89 -7.13
CA PHE A 226 -18.63 -7.94 -6.11
C PHE A 226 -17.61 -9.05 -6.39
N PHE A 227 -18.06 -10.30 -6.57
CA PHE A 227 -17.13 -11.40 -6.85
C PHE A 227 -16.41 -11.26 -8.18
N SER A 228 -17.06 -10.73 -9.21
CA SER A 228 -16.42 -10.42 -10.49
C SER A 228 -15.30 -9.38 -10.30
N ALA A 229 -15.55 -8.32 -9.53
CA ALA A 229 -14.55 -7.31 -9.22
C ALA A 229 -13.39 -7.87 -8.37
N GLU A 230 -13.67 -8.76 -7.41
CA GLU A 230 -12.66 -9.46 -6.61
C GLU A 230 -11.73 -10.35 -7.46
N ILE A 231 -12.30 -11.09 -8.42
CA ILE A 231 -11.53 -11.91 -9.36
C ILE A 231 -10.65 -11.03 -10.25
N LYS A 232 -11.20 -9.93 -10.78
CA LYS A 232 -10.43 -8.96 -11.58
C LYS A 232 -9.33 -8.29 -10.78
N ASN A 233 -9.60 -7.96 -9.52
CA ASN A 233 -8.60 -7.44 -8.60
C ASN A 233 -7.44 -8.44 -8.39
N LEU A 234 -7.73 -9.72 -8.18
CA LEU A 234 -6.72 -10.77 -8.07
C LEU A 234 -5.89 -10.89 -9.37
N GLN A 235 -6.54 -10.90 -10.54
CA GLN A 235 -5.85 -10.96 -11.85
C GLN A 235 -4.87 -9.81 -12.01
N THR A 236 -5.28 -8.58 -11.63
CA THR A 236 -4.39 -7.40 -11.69
C THR A 236 -3.22 -7.51 -10.73
N HIS A 237 -3.40 -8.09 -9.53
CA HIS A 237 -2.30 -8.34 -8.59
C HIS A 237 -1.29 -9.37 -9.13
N ILE A 238 -1.77 -10.44 -9.80
CA ILE A 238 -0.90 -11.43 -10.45
C ILE A 238 -0.10 -10.77 -11.58
N ILE A 239 -0.73 -9.95 -12.42
CA ILE A 239 -0.05 -9.19 -13.47
C ILE A 239 1.05 -8.29 -12.88
N LEU A 240 0.75 -7.54 -11.81
CA LEU A 240 1.73 -6.68 -11.15
C LEU A 240 2.89 -7.47 -10.54
N ARG A 241 2.63 -8.67 -10.01
CA ARG A 241 3.68 -9.59 -9.53
C ARG A 241 4.60 -10.04 -10.66
N GLU A 242 4.03 -10.50 -11.78
CA GLU A 242 4.81 -10.95 -12.93
C GLU A 242 5.70 -9.84 -13.50
N ILE A 243 5.16 -8.63 -13.62
CA ILE A 243 5.90 -7.45 -14.05
C ILE A 243 7.10 -7.21 -13.14
N LYS A 244 6.92 -7.33 -11.84
CA LYS A 244 7.99 -7.12 -10.87
C LYS A 244 9.08 -8.18 -10.97
N ILE A 245 8.70 -9.44 -11.17
CA ILE A 245 9.65 -10.56 -11.37
C ILE A 245 10.44 -10.37 -12.68
N LYS A 246 9.75 -10.13 -13.79
CA LYS A 246 10.37 -9.93 -15.12
C LYS A 246 11.22 -8.66 -15.17
N GLY A 247 10.82 -7.65 -14.41
CA GLY A 247 11.44 -6.33 -14.40
C GLY A 247 12.85 -6.28 -13.82
N LYS A 248 13.25 -7.25 -13.01
CA LYS A 248 14.58 -7.28 -12.37
C LYS A 248 15.01 -5.91 -11.81
N GLY A 249 14.09 -5.22 -11.14
CA GLY A 249 14.33 -3.88 -10.58
C GLY A 249 14.12 -2.69 -11.53
N LYS A 250 13.74 -2.92 -12.79
CA LYS A 250 13.28 -1.84 -13.70
C LYS A 250 11.79 -1.55 -13.47
N LYS A 251 11.37 -0.31 -13.70
CA LYS A 251 9.95 0.00 -13.83
C LYS A 251 9.43 -0.52 -15.17
N TYR A 252 8.32 -1.26 -15.14
CA TYR A 252 7.65 -1.73 -16.36
C TYR A 252 6.23 -1.20 -16.43
N MET A 253 5.80 -0.89 -17.65
CA MET A 253 4.42 -0.54 -17.92
C MET A 253 3.57 -1.80 -17.87
N PRO A 254 2.43 -1.82 -17.15
CA PRO A 254 1.51 -2.93 -17.20
C PRO A 254 1.01 -3.19 -18.63
N PRO A 255 0.73 -4.46 -18.99
CA PRO A 255 0.08 -4.77 -20.24
C PRO A 255 -1.31 -4.15 -20.28
N ARG A 256 -1.78 -3.77 -21.47
CA ARG A 256 -3.11 -3.16 -21.65
C ARG A 256 -4.22 -4.20 -21.68
N LYS A 257 -4.51 -4.78 -20.52
CA LYS A 257 -5.59 -5.77 -20.31
C LYS A 257 -6.07 -5.72 -18.85
N ASP A 258 -7.20 -6.32 -18.57
CA ASP A 258 -7.78 -6.48 -17.22
C ASP A 258 -7.99 -5.16 -16.45
N GLY A 259 -8.28 -4.08 -17.21
CA GLY A 259 -8.50 -2.73 -16.68
C GLY A 259 -7.29 -1.81 -16.79
N PHE A 260 -6.06 -2.33 -17.07
CA PHE A 260 -4.89 -1.48 -17.30
C PHE A 260 -4.93 -0.73 -18.64
N GLU A 261 -5.83 -1.05 -19.53
CA GLU A 261 -6.16 -0.26 -20.74
C GLU A 261 -6.87 1.05 -20.40
N LEU A 262 -7.56 1.10 -19.26
CA LEU A 262 -8.36 2.24 -18.81
C LEU A 262 -7.72 2.98 -17.63
N SER A 263 -7.05 2.26 -16.72
CA SER A 263 -6.54 2.80 -15.47
C SER A 263 -5.08 2.41 -15.21
N THR A 264 -4.29 3.38 -14.76
CA THR A 264 -2.91 3.12 -14.28
C THR A 264 -2.91 2.19 -13.06
N CYS A 265 -3.94 2.27 -12.23
CA CYS A 265 -4.11 1.50 -11.01
C CYS A 265 -5.36 0.63 -11.08
N ALA A 266 -5.43 -0.26 -12.09
CA ALA A 266 -6.56 -1.15 -12.29
C ALA A 266 -6.89 -2.01 -11.05
N ASN A 267 -5.88 -2.40 -10.28
CA ASN A 267 -6.09 -3.11 -9.02
C ASN A 267 -6.89 -2.29 -8.00
N TYR A 268 -6.63 -0.97 -7.87
CA TYR A 268 -7.44 -0.09 -7.01
C TYR A 268 -8.85 0.11 -7.57
N MET A 269 -8.97 0.23 -8.90
CA MET A 269 -10.26 0.38 -9.56
C MET A 269 -11.19 -0.81 -9.26
N TRP A 270 -10.71 -2.03 -9.41
CA TRP A 270 -11.49 -3.22 -9.10
C TRP A 270 -11.78 -3.39 -7.61
N GLU A 271 -10.82 -3.06 -6.74
CA GLU A 271 -11.02 -3.01 -5.28
C GLU A 271 -12.15 -2.04 -4.90
N PHE A 272 -12.14 -0.83 -5.47
CA PHE A 272 -13.19 0.16 -5.25
C PHE A 272 -14.57 -0.33 -5.74
N PHE A 273 -14.66 -0.94 -6.92
CA PHE A 273 -15.91 -1.47 -7.42
C PHE A 273 -16.47 -2.61 -6.57
N ALA A 274 -15.61 -3.46 -6.01
CA ALA A 274 -16.04 -4.46 -5.04
C ALA A 274 -16.67 -3.80 -3.80
N TRP A 275 -16.02 -2.79 -3.22
CA TRP A 275 -16.55 -2.07 -2.05
C TRP A 275 -17.80 -1.26 -2.34
N VAL A 276 -17.93 -0.64 -3.52
CA VAL A 276 -19.17 0.01 -3.97
C VAL A 276 -20.32 -1.00 -4.03
N SER A 277 -20.08 -2.16 -4.62
CA SER A 277 -21.08 -3.24 -4.67
C SER A 277 -21.51 -3.70 -3.29
N PHE A 278 -20.56 -3.91 -2.38
CA PHE A 278 -20.84 -4.27 -1.00
C PHE A 278 -21.62 -3.17 -0.28
N SER A 279 -21.29 -1.90 -0.50
CA SER A 279 -21.99 -0.74 0.07
C SER A 279 -23.44 -0.66 -0.38
N ILE A 280 -23.70 -0.85 -1.68
CA ILE A 280 -25.06 -0.85 -2.25
C ILE A 280 -25.85 -2.06 -1.76
N PHE A 281 -25.22 -3.24 -1.74
CA PHE A 281 -25.87 -4.46 -1.26
C PHE A 281 -26.26 -4.38 0.21
N SER A 282 -25.39 -3.83 1.06
CA SER A 282 -25.61 -3.74 2.50
C SER A 282 -26.47 -2.56 2.93
N CYS A 283 -26.51 -1.48 2.15
CA CYS A 283 -27.10 -0.18 2.52
C CYS A 283 -26.67 0.30 3.91
N ASN A 284 -25.45 -0.07 4.34
CA ASN A 284 -24.92 0.22 5.67
C ASN A 284 -24.07 1.48 5.66
N ILE A 285 -24.40 2.46 6.51
CA ILE A 285 -23.70 3.74 6.54
C ILE A 285 -22.21 3.62 6.86
N PHE A 286 -21.81 2.70 7.76
CA PHE A 286 -20.41 2.52 8.11
C PHE A 286 -19.61 1.84 6.99
N VAL A 287 -20.23 0.95 6.20
CA VAL A 287 -19.63 0.39 4.99
C VAL A 287 -19.43 1.48 3.94
N ILE A 288 -20.39 2.38 3.78
CA ILE A 288 -20.27 3.53 2.87
C ILE A 288 -19.11 4.44 3.31
N ILE A 289 -19.04 4.78 4.60
CA ILE A 289 -17.93 5.58 5.17
C ILE A 289 -16.58 4.88 4.93
N PHE A 290 -16.49 3.58 5.19
CA PHE A 290 -15.29 2.79 4.94
C PHE A 290 -14.88 2.85 3.47
N THR A 291 -15.84 2.69 2.55
CA THR A 291 -15.63 2.76 1.10
C THR A 291 -15.14 4.15 0.66
N ILE A 292 -15.73 5.23 1.19
CA ILE A 292 -15.30 6.60 0.89
C ILE A 292 -13.88 6.86 1.39
N CYS A 293 -13.56 6.47 2.62
CA CYS A 293 -12.20 6.62 3.16
C CYS A 293 -11.17 5.84 2.32
N GLY A 294 -11.50 4.61 1.92
CA GLY A 294 -10.66 3.79 1.03
C GLY A 294 -10.49 4.44 -0.35
N PHE A 295 -11.56 4.95 -0.94
CA PHE A 295 -11.52 5.69 -2.20
C PHE A 295 -10.56 6.87 -2.15
N LEU A 296 -10.67 7.73 -1.13
CA LEU A 296 -9.82 8.90 -0.97
C LEU A 296 -8.34 8.54 -0.86
N GLN A 297 -8.03 7.49 -0.11
CA GLN A 297 -6.66 7.01 0.04
C GLN A 297 -6.12 6.39 -1.26
N MET A 298 -6.90 5.52 -1.93
CA MET A 298 -6.52 4.91 -3.21
C MET A 298 -6.35 5.95 -4.32
N LYS A 299 -7.21 6.98 -4.34
CA LYS A 299 -7.08 8.12 -5.27
C LYS A 299 -5.73 8.83 -5.13
N GLN A 300 -5.32 9.15 -3.89
CA GLN A 300 -4.03 9.80 -3.65
C GLN A 300 -2.85 8.94 -4.15
N TRP A 301 -2.88 7.65 -3.87
CA TRP A 301 -1.83 6.72 -4.32
C TRP A 301 -1.84 6.56 -5.85
N ALA A 302 -3.01 6.50 -6.46
CA ALA A 302 -3.16 6.36 -7.91
C ALA A 302 -2.64 7.60 -8.65
N LEU A 303 -3.00 8.80 -8.22
CA LEU A 303 -2.51 10.06 -8.80
C LEU A 303 -0.98 10.16 -8.73
N LYS A 304 -0.39 9.81 -7.57
CA LYS A 304 1.06 9.77 -7.42
C LYS A 304 1.69 8.78 -8.40
N LYS A 305 1.20 7.54 -8.44
CA LYS A 305 1.71 6.49 -9.34
C LYS A 305 1.57 6.87 -10.80
N HIS A 306 0.44 7.46 -11.18
CA HIS A 306 0.19 7.95 -12.54
C HIS A 306 1.19 9.03 -12.96
N LYS A 307 1.46 10.01 -12.08
CA LYS A 307 2.50 11.03 -12.29
C LYS A 307 3.88 10.40 -12.45
N ASP A 308 4.25 9.46 -11.55
CA ASP A 308 5.54 8.78 -11.59
C ASP A 308 5.73 7.96 -12.88
N MET A 309 4.63 7.37 -13.39
CA MET A 309 4.65 6.62 -14.65
C MET A 309 4.79 7.55 -15.86
N LYS A 310 4.07 8.68 -15.89
CA LYS A 310 4.22 9.71 -16.94
C LYS A 310 5.65 10.23 -17.00
N LEU A 311 6.27 10.51 -15.87
CA LEU A 311 7.66 10.95 -15.81
C LEU A 311 8.64 9.87 -16.29
N ALA A 312 8.40 8.61 -15.95
CA ALA A 312 9.29 7.50 -16.29
C ALA A 312 9.25 7.12 -17.79
N TYR A 313 8.11 7.30 -18.45
CA TYR A 313 7.91 6.83 -19.83
C TYR A 313 7.74 7.95 -20.86
N GLY A 314 7.53 9.20 -20.43
CA GLY A 314 7.36 10.35 -21.32
C GLY A 314 6.29 10.09 -22.39
N ASP A 315 6.65 10.32 -23.67
CA ASP A 315 5.74 10.14 -24.82
C ASP A 315 5.30 8.70 -25.07
N LYS A 316 6.02 7.71 -24.51
CA LYS A 316 5.62 6.28 -24.59
C LYS A 316 4.46 5.96 -23.63
N TYR A 317 4.16 6.84 -22.68
CA TYR A 317 3.03 6.63 -21.78
C TYR A 317 1.71 6.95 -22.49
N PRO A 318 0.71 6.05 -22.44
CA PRO A 318 -0.54 6.26 -23.16
C PRO A 318 -1.27 7.51 -22.68
N LYS A 319 -1.69 8.37 -23.63
CA LYS A 319 -2.35 9.66 -23.33
C LYS A 319 -3.76 9.50 -22.75
N ASN A 320 -4.47 8.40 -23.09
CA ASN A 320 -5.88 8.18 -22.77
C ASN A 320 -6.06 7.20 -21.62
N ILE A 321 -5.14 7.18 -20.64
CA ILE A 321 -5.27 6.36 -19.41
C ILE A 321 -5.57 7.28 -18.24
N PHE A 322 -6.56 6.89 -17.46
CA PHE A 322 -6.93 7.55 -16.20
C PHE A 322 -6.03 7.09 -15.05
N ALA A 323 -5.91 7.89 -14.00
CA ALA A 323 -5.10 7.49 -12.85
C ALA A 323 -5.75 6.35 -12.06
N PHE A 324 -7.08 6.40 -11.89
CA PHE A 324 -7.84 5.51 -11.01
C PHE A 324 -9.14 5.06 -11.67
N ILE A 325 -10.21 5.87 -11.59
CA ILE A 325 -11.51 5.55 -12.15
C ILE A 325 -11.68 6.25 -13.50
N PRO A 326 -11.98 5.51 -14.58
CA PRO A 326 -12.18 6.09 -15.90
C PRO A 326 -13.22 7.22 -15.86
N TYR A 327 -12.95 8.30 -16.59
CA TYR A 327 -13.77 9.50 -16.73
C TYR A 327 -13.98 10.32 -15.44
N PHE A 328 -13.45 9.87 -14.29
CA PHE A 328 -13.65 10.54 -13.00
C PHE A 328 -12.34 11.01 -12.35
N VAL A 329 -11.26 10.19 -12.40
CA VAL A 329 -9.95 10.51 -11.80
C VAL A 329 -8.80 10.00 -12.65
#